data_371dc441219c95506decc20ddc6e37f1
#
_entry.id   371dc441219c95506decc20ddc6e37f1
#
_cell.length_a   1.000
_cell.length_b   1.000
_cell.length_c   1.000
_cell.angle_alpha   90.00
_cell.angle_beta   90.00
_cell.angle_gamma   90.00
#
_symmetry.space_group_name_H-M   'P 1'
#
loop_
_entity.id
_entity.type
_entity.pdbx_description
1 polymer ?
#
loop_
_entity_poly.entity_id
_entity_poly.type
_entity_poly.pdbx_seq_one_letter_code
_entity_poly.pdbx_strand_id
1 'polypeptide(L)'
;ALVPAIPLDWHAAAGPGAEAGGAAAGTQAPVAWLVVVLVATVLLVVLSYRPAENLFSHYQLMNAAFNRWQLGNTYGAFGTVTKQRIEIAVEGTLDADPDDSADWREYGFRGKPGDVRRIPRQWAPYHLRLDWLMWFLPLRTVHEEWFYAFLAKLLEADRPTLRLLRHDPFDGARPQWVRARSYLYRFATRKEFRATGQRWVRIPLAESIPPLSLPPED
;
A
#
# COMPACT_ATOMS: atom_id res chain seq x y z
N ALA A 1 -12.04 17.57 19.36
CA ALA A 1 -13.02 16.78 20.08
C ALA A 1 -12.31 15.57 20.67
N LEU A 2 -12.17 15.56 22.00
CA LEU A 2 -11.64 14.45 22.78
C LEU A 2 -12.71 13.34 22.80
N VAL A 3 -12.35 12.16 22.35
CA VAL A 3 -13.14 10.94 22.57
C VAL A 3 -12.93 10.56 24.04
N PRO A 4 -13.98 10.46 24.87
CA PRO A 4 -13.81 10.01 26.24
C PRO A 4 -13.37 8.55 26.26
N ALA A 5 -12.31 8.25 27.00
CA ALA A 5 -11.88 6.90 27.27
C ALA A 5 -12.97 6.19 28.07
N ILE A 6 -13.51 5.08 27.55
CA ILE A 6 -14.45 4.21 28.26
C ILE A 6 -13.60 3.44 29.27
N PRO A 7 -13.83 3.56 30.59
CA PRO A 7 -13.12 2.75 31.57
C PRO A 7 -13.61 1.31 31.44
N LEU A 8 -12.71 0.40 31.13
CA LEU A 8 -12.93 -1.04 31.12
C LEU A 8 -12.80 -1.62 32.54
N ASP A 9 -13.66 -1.22 33.45
CA ASP A 9 -13.76 -1.82 34.76
C ASP A 9 -14.74 -3.00 34.74
N TRP A 10 -14.27 -4.13 34.23
CA TRP A 10 -15.03 -5.39 34.26
C TRP A 10 -14.97 -6.10 35.63
N HIS A 11 -14.22 -5.57 36.62
CA HIS A 11 -14.09 -6.13 37.95
C HIS A 11 -15.13 -5.61 38.99
N ALA A 12 -16.00 -4.67 38.62
CA ALA A 12 -16.90 -4.01 39.58
C ALA A 12 -18.30 -4.63 39.74
N ALA A 13 -18.49 -5.92 39.42
CA ALA A 13 -19.78 -6.59 39.61
C ALA A 13 -19.72 -7.80 40.58
N ALA A 14 -18.82 -7.76 41.55
CA ALA A 14 -18.89 -8.72 42.66
C ALA A 14 -19.48 -8.00 43.89
N GLY A 15 -20.81 -8.01 44.03
CA GLY A 15 -21.49 -7.59 45.27
C GLY A 15 -21.10 -8.51 46.43
N PRO A 16 -21.05 -7.96 47.71
CA PRO A 16 -20.75 -8.75 48.88
C PRO A 16 -21.99 -9.59 49.23
N GLY A 17 -21.93 -10.92 49.06
CA GLY A 17 -23.00 -11.79 49.58
C GLY A 17 -23.23 -13.06 48.75
N ALA A 18 -22.20 -13.78 48.30
CA ALA A 18 -22.36 -15.16 47.87
C ALA A 18 -21.63 -16.05 48.87
N GLU A 19 -22.41 -16.60 49.81
CA GLU A 19 -21.96 -17.64 50.73
C GLU A 19 -21.32 -18.82 49.98
N ALA A 20 -20.13 -19.22 50.43
CA ALA A 20 -19.46 -20.43 49.96
C ALA A 20 -20.26 -21.66 50.46
N GLY A 21 -21.05 -22.24 49.57
CA GLY A 21 -21.84 -23.43 49.93
C GLY A 21 -22.64 -23.96 48.76
N GLY A 22 -21.95 -24.41 47.74
CA GLY A 22 -22.60 -25.14 46.64
C GLY A 22 -21.50 -25.64 45.70
N ALA A 23 -21.19 -26.93 45.82
CA ALA A 23 -20.42 -27.63 44.80
C ALA A 23 -21.06 -27.28 43.48
N ALA A 24 -20.30 -26.63 42.57
CA ALA A 24 -20.74 -26.32 41.23
C ALA A 24 -21.16 -27.67 40.60
N ALA A 25 -22.47 -27.96 40.62
CA ALA A 25 -23.05 -28.96 39.79
C ALA A 25 -22.70 -28.60 38.35
N GLY A 26 -21.62 -29.19 37.84
CA GLY A 26 -21.17 -28.98 36.46
C GLY A 26 -22.38 -29.27 35.59
N THR A 27 -22.95 -28.20 35.04
CA THR A 27 -24.00 -28.26 34.05
C THR A 27 -23.39 -28.98 32.86
N GLN A 28 -23.57 -30.33 32.89
CA GLN A 28 -23.13 -31.17 31.77
C GLN A 28 -23.87 -30.64 30.54
N ALA A 29 -23.09 -30.12 29.59
CA ALA A 29 -23.67 -29.66 28.35
C ALA A 29 -24.48 -30.81 27.69
N PRO A 30 -25.69 -30.56 27.20
CA PRO A 30 -26.49 -31.57 26.55
C PRO A 30 -25.66 -32.26 25.46
N VAL A 31 -25.76 -33.61 25.37
CA VAL A 31 -25.03 -34.40 24.38
C VAL A 31 -25.22 -33.83 22.96
N ALA A 32 -26.43 -33.37 22.66
CA ALA A 32 -26.72 -32.70 21.37
C ALA A 32 -25.86 -31.47 21.14
N TRP A 33 -25.60 -30.67 22.17
CA TRP A 33 -24.71 -29.49 22.07
C TRP A 33 -23.26 -29.91 21.81
N LEU A 34 -22.78 -30.94 22.49
CA LEU A 34 -21.42 -31.49 22.29
C LEU A 34 -21.24 -32.00 20.87
N VAL A 35 -22.25 -32.68 20.32
CA VAL A 35 -22.25 -33.15 18.93
C VAL A 35 -22.18 -31.95 17.95
N VAL A 36 -22.99 -30.93 18.17
CA VAL A 36 -22.96 -29.72 17.32
C VAL A 36 -21.57 -29.05 17.36
N VAL A 37 -20.99 -28.89 18.55
CA VAL A 37 -19.66 -28.31 18.71
C VAL A 37 -18.61 -29.18 18.02
N LEU A 38 -18.66 -30.49 18.17
CA LEU A 38 -17.72 -31.39 17.53
C LEU A 38 -17.81 -31.31 16.00
N VAL A 39 -19.03 -31.33 15.44
CA VAL A 39 -19.24 -31.23 13.99
C VAL A 39 -18.74 -29.89 13.48
N ALA A 40 -19.04 -28.77 14.17
CA ALA A 40 -18.55 -27.44 13.81
C ALA A 40 -17.02 -27.36 13.87
N THR A 41 -16.40 -27.94 14.91
CA THR A 41 -14.94 -27.98 15.06
C THR A 41 -14.30 -28.77 13.93
N VAL A 42 -14.80 -29.99 13.63
CA VAL A 42 -14.28 -30.78 12.52
C VAL A 42 -14.42 -30.03 11.19
N LEU A 43 -15.56 -29.40 10.94
CA LEU A 43 -15.80 -28.61 9.75
C LEU A 43 -14.77 -27.45 9.64
N LEU A 44 -14.56 -26.70 10.73
CA LEU A 44 -13.57 -25.60 10.76
C LEU A 44 -12.14 -26.11 10.52
N VAL A 45 -11.76 -27.24 11.12
CA VAL A 45 -10.43 -27.85 10.91
C VAL A 45 -10.26 -28.24 9.44
N VAL A 46 -11.25 -28.90 8.83
CA VAL A 46 -11.22 -29.29 7.41
C VAL A 46 -11.12 -28.06 6.50
N LEU A 47 -11.92 -27.03 6.78
CA LEU A 47 -11.89 -25.77 5.99
C LEU A 47 -10.58 -25.00 6.18
N SER A 48 -9.93 -25.13 7.34
CA SER A 48 -8.65 -24.46 7.64
C SER A 48 -7.44 -25.13 6.99
N TYR A 49 -7.59 -26.32 6.39
CA TYR A 49 -6.48 -27.04 5.76
C TYR A 49 -5.79 -26.21 4.67
N ARG A 50 -6.56 -25.64 3.71
CA ARG A 50 -6.03 -24.81 2.63
C ARG A 50 -5.33 -23.54 3.11
N PRO A 51 -5.91 -22.74 4.02
CA PRO A 51 -5.21 -21.62 4.66
C PRO A 51 -3.93 -22.04 5.38
N ALA A 52 -3.94 -23.17 6.10
CA ALA A 52 -2.77 -23.68 6.80
C ALA A 52 -1.66 -24.10 5.83
N GLU A 53 -2.00 -24.85 4.77
CA GLU A 53 -1.05 -25.21 3.71
C GLU A 53 -0.39 -23.97 3.09
N ASN A 54 -1.18 -22.94 2.80
CA ASN A 54 -0.67 -21.68 2.26
C ASN A 54 0.23 -20.95 3.27
N LEU A 55 -0.06 -21.00 4.57
CA LEU A 55 0.75 -20.36 5.62
C LEU A 55 2.16 -20.96 5.71
N PHE A 56 2.29 -22.27 5.49
CA PHE A 56 3.58 -23.00 5.51
C PHE A 56 4.25 -23.07 4.13
N SER A 57 3.58 -22.57 3.09
CA SER A 57 4.15 -22.53 1.73
C SER A 57 5.30 -21.53 1.62
N HIS A 58 6.33 -21.90 0.84
CA HIS A 58 7.44 -21.01 0.52
C HIS A 58 7.01 -19.79 -0.34
N TYR A 59 5.96 -19.97 -1.14
CA TYR A 59 5.31 -18.93 -1.93
C TYR A 59 3.89 -18.68 -1.38
N GLN A 60 3.82 -17.85 -0.35
CA GLN A 60 2.53 -17.48 0.21
C GLN A 60 1.76 -16.60 -0.77
N LEU A 61 0.62 -17.08 -1.22
CA LEU A 61 -0.31 -16.32 -2.05
C LEU A 61 -1.46 -15.84 -1.18
N MET A 62 -1.64 -14.53 -1.08
CA MET A 62 -2.85 -13.96 -0.51
C MET A 62 -4.01 -14.20 -1.49
N ASN A 63 -5.19 -14.49 -0.99
CA ASN A 63 -6.37 -14.80 -1.80
C ASN A 63 -6.26 -16.08 -2.66
N ALA A 64 -5.43 -17.05 -2.27
CA ALA A 64 -5.25 -18.30 -3.00
C ALA A 64 -6.19 -19.43 -2.55
N ALA A 65 -6.69 -19.38 -1.30
CA ALA A 65 -7.54 -20.41 -0.73
C ALA A 65 -9.00 -19.91 -0.65
N PHE A 66 -9.76 -20.17 -1.71
CA PHE A 66 -11.19 -19.92 -1.76
C PHE A 66 -11.95 -21.23 -1.92
N ASN A 67 -13.07 -21.35 -1.21
CA ASN A 67 -14.03 -22.42 -1.43
C ASN A 67 -15.39 -21.83 -1.83
N ARG A 68 -16.27 -22.69 -2.36
CA ARG A 68 -17.61 -22.29 -2.83
C ARG A 68 -18.46 -21.65 -1.73
N TRP A 69 -18.23 -22.00 -0.48
CA TRP A 69 -18.99 -21.53 0.68
C TRP A 69 -18.40 -20.27 1.29
N GLN A 70 -17.23 -19.83 0.82
CA GLN A 70 -16.46 -18.71 1.33
C GLN A 70 -16.17 -18.80 2.85
N LEU A 71 -16.07 -20.02 3.37
CA LEU A 71 -15.73 -20.29 4.76
C LEU A 71 -14.27 -20.71 4.88
N GLY A 72 -13.55 -20.15 5.86
CA GLY A 72 -12.14 -20.49 6.10
C GLY A 72 -11.22 -20.09 4.95
N ASN A 73 -11.47 -18.95 4.31
CA ASN A 73 -10.65 -18.45 3.20
C ASN A 73 -9.44 -17.67 3.70
N THR A 74 -8.35 -17.65 2.91
CA THR A 74 -7.28 -16.67 3.09
C THR A 74 -7.70 -15.37 2.41
N TYR A 75 -7.78 -14.31 3.19
CA TYR A 75 -8.04 -12.97 2.68
C TYR A 75 -6.80 -12.09 2.87
N GLY A 76 -6.41 -11.42 1.81
CA GLY A 76 -5.42 -10.36 1.83
C GLY A 76 -5.86 -9.21 0.92
N ALA A 77 -5.60 -7.98 1.31
CA ALA A 77 -5.89 -6.81 0.48
C ALA A 77 -5.15 -6.84 -0.86
N PHE A 78 -4.06 -7.62 -0.92
CA PHE A 78 -3.20 -7.78 -2.10
C PHE A 78 -3.04 -9.27 -2.42
N GLY A 79 -3.02 -9.61 -3.70
CA GLY A 79 -2.81 -10.99 -4.14
C GLY A 79 -1.39 -11.50 -3.84
N THR A 80 -0.40 -10.65 -4.00
CA THR A 80 1.01 -10.92 -3.70
C THR A 80 1.69 -9.64 -3.23
N VAL A 81 2.68 -9.80 -2.35
CA VAL A 81 3.58 -8.71 -1.97
C VAL A 81 4.97 -9.02 -2.49
N THR A 82 5.49 -8.19 -3.36
CA THR A 82 6.85 -8.35 -3.89
C THR A 82 7.89 -7.88 -2.87
N LYS A 83 9.01 -8.59 -2.78
CA LYS A 83 10.16 -8.17 -1.96
C LYS A 83 10.91 -6.98 -2.56
N GLN A 84 10.74 -6.76 -3.85
CA GLN A 84 11.35 -5.65 -4.58
C GLN A 84 10.38 -4.49 -4.65
N ARG A 85 10.84 -3.30 -4.27
CA ARG A 85 10.05 -2.08 -4.35
C ARG A 85 10.44 -1.32 -5.59
N ILE A 86 9.67 -1.48 -6.65
CA ILE A 86 9.80 -0.69 -7.88
C ILE A 86 8.92 0.55 -7.73
N GLU A 87 9.47 1.71 -8.08
CA GLU A 87 8.76 3.00 -8.07
C GLU A 87 8.89 3.66 -9.43
N ILE A 88 7.82 4.28 -9.88
CA ILE A 88 7.82 5.10 -11.09
C ILE A 88 8.06 6.55 -10.68
N ALA A 89 9.13 7.16 -11.19
CA ALA A 89 9.38 8.59 -11.10
C ALA A 89 8.89 9.25 -12.38
N VAL A 90 8.20 10.39 -12.23
CA VAL A 90 7.75 11.22 -13.35
C VAL A 90 8.65 12.44 -13.38
N GLU A 91 9.27 12.69 -14.51
CA GLU A 91 10.23 13.76 -14.73
C GLU A 91 9.76 14.63 -15.88
N GLY A 92 9.99 15.93 -15.79
CA GLY A 92 9.75 16.87 -16.87
C GLY A 92 11.01 17.68 -17.17
N THR A 93 11.03 18.34 -18.32
CA THR A 93 12.07 19.32 -18.70
C THR A 93 11.47 20.49 -19.45
N LEU A 94 12.15 21.65 -19.34
CA LEU A 94 11.85 22.86 -20.13
C LEU A 94 12.70 22.92 -21.39
N ASP A 95 13.64 22.00 -21.56
CA ASP A 95 14.53 21.97 -22.72
C ASP A 95 13.77 21.57 -23.98
N ALA A 96 14.19 22.10 -25.13
CA ALA A 96 13.56 21.82 -26.41
C ALA A 96 13.81 20.39 -26.87
N ASP A 97 15.01 19.87 -26.60
CA ASP A 97 15.42 18.51 -26.96
C ASP A 97 15.37 17.59 -25.71
N PRO A 98 14.61 16.48 -25.78
CA PRO A 98 14.42 15.58 -24.63
C PRO A 98 15.50 14.51 -24.55
N ASP A 99 16.76 14.87 -24.77
CA ASP A 99 17.86 13.94 -24.66
C ASP A 99 18.27 13.64 -23.20
N ASP A 100 19.24 12.77 -22.97
CA ASP A 100 19.70 12.43 -21.61
C ASP A 100 20.50 13.57 -20.94
N SER A 101 20.94 14.60 -21.70
CA SER A 101 21.64 15.77 -21.18
C SER A 101 20.73 16.89 -20.73
N ALA A 102 19.42 16.83 -21.07
CA ALA A 102 18.42 17.80 -20.68
C ALA A 102 18.26 17.86 -19.16
N ASP A 103 17.87 19.04 -18.63
CA ASP A 103 17.63 19.26 -17.21
C ASP A 103 16.31 18.62 -16.78
N TRP A 104 16.35 17.28 -16.59
CA TRP A 104 15.20 16.52 -16.12
C TRP A 104 14.97 16.71 -14.63
N ARG A 105 13.78 17.19 -14.25
CA ARG A 105 13.38 17.45 -12.88
C ARG A 105 12.20 16.57 -12.48
N GLU A 106 12.29 15.95 -11.30
CA GLU A 106 11.29 15.00 -10.81
C GLU A 106 10.12 15.69 -10.09
N TYR A 107 8.89 15.33 -10.46
CA TYR A 107 7.69 15.70 -9.73
C TYR A 107 7.60 14.94 -8.40
N GLY A 108 7.42 15.68 -7.32
CA GLY A 108 7.38 15.10 -5.98
C GLY A 108 5.99 14.66 -5.55
N PHE A 109 5.85 13.43 -5.08
CA PHE A 109 4.62 12.90 -4.51
C PHE A 109 4.59 13.03 -2.98
N ARG A 110 3.38 12.97 -2.37
CA ARG A 110 3.19 13.17 -0.93
C ARG A 110 3.38 11.90 -0.12
N GLY A 111 2.79 10.80 -0.58
CA GLY A 111 2.63 9.53 0.14
C GLY A 111 3.51 8.39 -0.36
N LYS A 112 4.26 8.56 -1.46
CA LYS A 112 5.19 7.56 -1.99
C LYS A 112 6.65 8.02 -1.88
N PRO A 113 7.62 7.09 -1.92
CA PRO A 113 9.03 7.44 -2.07
C PRO A 113 9.29 8.20 -3.38
N GLY A 114 10.19 9.14 -3.34
CA GLY A 114 10.70 9.92 -4.46
C GLY A 114 12.03 10.50 -4.02
N ASP A 115 11.98 11.51 -3.15
CA ASP A 115 13.17 12.09 -2.53
C ASP A 115 13.87 11.05 -1.65
N VAL A 116 15.10 10.68 -2.00
CA VAL A 116 15.90 9.66 -1.31
C VAL A 116 16.25 9.98 0.14
N ARG A 117 16.15 11.24 0.53
CA ARG A 117 16.42 11.71 1.91
C ARG A 117 15.19 11.65 2.81
N ARG A 118 14.00 11.42 2.23
CA ARG A 118 12.74 11.52 2.93
C ARG A 118 12.02 10.17 3.03
N ILE A 119 11.43 9.91 4.20
CA ILE A 119 10.42 8.86 4.37
C ILE A 119 9.04 9.52 4.17
N PRO A 120 8.16 8.96 3.33
CA PRO A 120 6.79 9.44 3.20
C PRO A 120 6.07 9.48 4.55
N ARG A 121 5.16 10.44 4.73
CA ARG A 121 4.33 10.49 5.94
C ARG A 121 3.27 9.39 5.89
N GLN A 122 2.83 8.99 7.08
CA GLN A 122 1.66 8.13 7.22
C GLN A 122 0.39 8.92 6.90
N TRP A 123 -0.42 8.43 5.98
CA TRP A 123 -1.66 9.06 5.54
C TRP A 123 -2.92 8.26 5.93
N ALA A 124 -2.77 7.06 6.51
CA ALA A 124 -3.93 6.30 6.98
C ALA A 124 -4.71 7.08 8.06
N PRO A 125 -6.03 6.91 8.12
CA PRO A 125 -6.85 6.02 7.28
C PRO A 125 -7.21 6.58 5.90
N TYR A 126 -6.90 7.84 5.60
CA TYR A 126 -7.18 8.45 4.32
C TYR A 126 -6.05 8.20 3.33
N HIS A 127 -6.40 7.71 2.14
CA HIS A 127 -5.45 7.51 1.06
C HIS A 127 -5.45 8.71 0.13
N LEU A 128 -4.26 9.21 -0.19
CA LEU A 128 -4.07 10.15 -1.27
C LEU A 128 -4.26 9.39 -2.59
N ARG A 129 -5.35 9.64 -3.29
CA ARG A 129 -5.78 8.84 -4.45
C ARG A 129 -4.69 8.71 -5.52
N LEU A 130 -4.06 9.82 -5.89
CA LEU A 130 -2.99 9.82 -6.90
C LEU A 130 -1.79 9.01 -6.43
N ASP A 131 -1.29 9.24 -5.19
CA ASP A 131 -0.16 8.48 -4.63
C ASP A 131 -0.45 6.99 -4.55
N TRP A 132 -1.70 6.62 -4.22
CA TRP A 132 -2.17 5.24 -4.20
C TRP A 132 -2.13 4.60 -5.59
N LEU A 133 -2.66 5.28 -6.61
CA LEU A 133 -2.61 4.82 -7.99
C LEU A 133 -1.18 4.66 -8.49
N MET A 134 -0.30 5.62 -8.20
CA MET A 134 1.12 5.57 -8.52
C MET A 134 1.85 4.42 -7.83
N TRP A 135 1.43 4.04 -6.61
CA TRP A 135 2.00 2.89 -5.90
C TRP A 135 1.64 1.56 -6.55
N PHE A 136 0.44 1.45 -7.12
CA PHE A 136 0.01 0.25 -7.84
C PHE A 136 0.54 0.14 -9.27
N LEU A 137 0.94 1.25 -9.86
CA LEU A 137 1.37 1.30 -11.26
C LEU A 137 2.49 0.30 -11.60
N PRO A 138 3.56 0.14 -10.78
CA PRO A 138 4.62 -0.84 -11.07
C PRO A 138 4.18 -2.30 -10.93
N LEU A 139 3.06 -2.57 -10.26
CA LEU A 139 2.51 -3.92 -10.07
C LEU A 139 1.65 -4.37 -11.24
N ARG A 140 1.30 -3.45 -12.12
CA ARG A 140 0.52 -3.66 -13.33
C ARG A 140 1.34 -3.26 -14.55
N THR A 141 0.67 -2.73 -15.55
CA THR A 141 1.33 -2.08 -16.69
C THR A 141 1.37 -0.56 -16.49
N VAL A 142 2.46 0.07 -16.88
CA VAL A 142 2.56 1.54 -16.89
C VAL A 142 1.69 2.18 -17.99
N HIS A 143 1.15 1.36 -18.90
CA HIS A 143 0.28 1.81 -20.00
C HIS A 143 -1.20 1.88 -19.59
N GLU A 144 -1.49 2.44 -18.42
CA GLU A 144 -2.85 2.69 -17.95
C GLU A 144 -3.35 4.05 -18.48
N GLU A 145 -4.59 4.12 -18.98
CA GLU A 145 -5.17 5.35 -19.53
C GLU A 145 -5.12 6.54 -18.56
N TRP A 146 -5.40 6.29 -17.28
CA TRP A 146 -5.35 7.34 -16.27
C TRP A 146 -3.94 7.93 -16.11
N PHE A 147 -2.90 7.12 -16.34
CA PHE A 147 -1.52 7.58 -16.21
C PHE A 147 -1.13 8.49 -17.37
N TYR A 148 -1.51 8.15 -18.59
CA TYR A 148 -1.34 9.05 -19.74
C TYR A 148 -2.14 10.37 -19.58
N ALA A 149 -3.38 10.29 -19.08
CA ALA A 149 -4.17 11.48 -18.76
C ALA A 149 -3.48 12.34 -17.68
N PHE A 150 -2.85 11.71 -16.70
CA PHE A 150 -2.04 12.43 -15.69
C PHE A 150 -0.82 13.11 -16.31
N LEU A 151 -0.06 12.42 -17.19
CA LEU A 151 1.11 13.00 -17.88
C LEU A 151 0.68 14.18 -18.77
N ALA A 152 -0.42 14.07 -19.50
CA ALA A 152 -0.98 15.16 -20.30
C ALA A 152 -1.32 16.38 -19.43
N LYS A 153 -1.92 16.16 -18.24
CA LYS A 153 -2.21 17.24 -17.28
C LYS A 153 -0.96 17.92 -16.74
N LEU A 154 0.14 17.20 -16.60
CA LEU A 154 1.43 17.81 -16.23
C LEU A 154 1.99 18.67 -17.37
N LEU A 155 1.91 18.20 -18.62
CA LEU A 155 2.30 18.96 -19.81
C LEU A 155 1.48 20.25 -19.96
N GLU A 156 0.19 20.22 -19.59
CA GLU A 156 -0.69 21.41 -19.58
C GLU A 156 -0.41 22.35 -18.39
N ALA A 157 0.42 21.94 -17.43
CA ALA A 157 0.58 22.59 -16.13
C ALA A 157 -0.76 22.81 -15.39
N ASP A 158 -1.65 21.80 -15.46
CA ASP A 158 -3.00 21.85 -14.88
C ASP A 158 -2.92 22.10 -13.36
N ARG A 159 -3.34 23.30 -12.92
CA ARG A 159 -3.22 23.72 -11.51
C ARG A 159 -3.91 22.78 -10.50
N PRO A 160 -5.12 22.25 -10.77
CA PRO A 160 -5.73 21.24 -9.91
C PRO A 160 -4.86 20.00 -9.73
N THR A 161 -4.27 19.49 -10.80
CA THR A 161 -3.39 18.31 -10.79
C THR A 161 -2.08 18.61 -10.05
N LEU A 162 -1.43 19.74 -10.30
CA LEU A 162 -0.21 20.15 -9.60
C LEU A 162 -0.41 20.27 -8.09
N ARG A 163 -1.58 20.71 -7.63
CA ARG A 163 -1.92 20.78 -6.19
C ARG A 163 -2.01 19.41 -5.51
N LEU A 164 -2.18 18.32 -6.24
CA LEU A 164 -2.14 16.96 -5.67
C LEU A 164 -0.71 16.54 -5.32
N LEU A 165 0.27 17.11 -6.00
CA LEU A 165 1.69 16.84 -5.80
C LEU A 165 2.22 17.52 -4.54
N ARG A 166 3.32 17.02 -4.01
CA ARG A 166 4.07 17.65 -2.95
C ARG A 166 4.96 18.78 -3.48
N HIS A 167 5.53 18.56 -4.63
CA HIS A 167 6.50 19.46 -5.25
C HIS A 167 6.31 19.44 -6.77
N ASP A 168 6.15 20.63 -7.30
CA ASP A 168 6.20 20.92 -8.71
C ASP A 168 7.57 21.55 -8.99
N PRO A 169 8.43 20.93 -9.81
CA PRO A 169 9.78 21.44 -10.05
C PRO A 169 9.83 22.64 -10.98
N PHE A 170 8.68 23.05 -11.55
CA PHE A 170 8.58 24.15 -12.52
C PHE A 170 7.75 25.33 -12.03
N ASP A 171 7.29 25.31 -10.77
CA ASP A 171 6.48 26.37 -10.15
C ASP A 171 5.28 26.82 -11.00
N GLY A 172 4.64 25.85 -11.67
CA GLY A 172 3.47 26.08 -12.53
C GLY A 172 3.80 26.41 -13.99
N ALA A 173 5.08 26.43 -14.38
CA ALA A 173 5.44 26.55 -15.78
C ALA A 173 5.15 25.23 -16.53
N ARG A 174 4.83 25.34 -17.82
CA ARG A 174 4.58 24.18 -18.69
C ARG A 174 5.91 23.52 -19.08
N PRO A 175 6.14 22.24 -18.77
CA PRO A 175 7.28 21.51 -19.30
C PRO A 175 7.10 21.28 -20.81
N GLN A 176 8.20 21.24 -21.54
CA GLN A 176 8.20 20.86 -22.95
C GLN A 176 7.98 19.37 -23.11
N TRP A 177 8.61 18.59 -22.23
CA TRP A 177 8.54 17.14 -22.26
C TRP A 177 8.31 16.57 -20.86
N VAL A 178 7.62 15.44 -20.80
CA VAL A 178 7.43 14.65 -19.59
C VAL A 178 7.73 13.19 -19.91
N ARG A 179 8.47 12.50 -19.05
CA ARG A 179 8.77 11.07 -19.15
C ARG A 179 8.53 10.35 -17.83
N ALA A 180 8.51 9.01 -17.88
CA ALA A 180 8.46 8.20 -16.68
C ALA A 180 9.57 7.15 -16.67
N ARG A 181 10.29 7.05 -15.55
CA ARG A 181 11.38 6.09 -15.35
C ARG A 181 11.12 5.21 -14.14
N SER A 182 11.48 3.94 -14.26
CA SER A 182 11.41 2.95 -13.17
C SER A 182 12.70 2.90 -12.38
N TYR A 183 12.55 2.81 -11.07
CA TYR A 183 13.67 2.68 -10.14
C TYR A 183 13.40 1.59 -9.11
N LEU A 184 14.43 0.83 -8.76
CA LEU A 184 14.39 -0.05 -7.60
C LEU A 184 14.78 0.75 -6.35
N TYR A 185 13.89 0.77 -5.37
CA TYR A 185 14.11 1.42 -4.07
C TYR A 185 14.38 0.38 -2.99
N ARG A 186 15.38 0.61 -2.18
CA ARG A 186 15.59 -0.10 -0.92
C ARG A 186 15.96 0.87 0.18
N PHE A 187 15.72 0.49 1.41
CA PHE A 187 16.22 1.27 2.53
C PHE A 187 17.75 1.27 2.55
N ALA A 188 18.31 2.44 2.86
CA ALA A 188 19.73 2.57 3.09
C ALA A 188 20.14 1.81 4.36
N THR A 189 21.28 1.14 4.33
CA THR A 189 21.89 0.57 5.52
C THR A 189 22.36 1.70 6.46
N ARG A 190 22.59 1.37 7.74
CA ARG A 190 23.11 2.35 8.71
C ARG A 190 24.43 3.01 8.25
N LYS A 191 25.28 2.26 7.55
CA LYS A 191 26.56 2.75 7.01
C LYS A 191 26.33 3.75 5.87
N GLU A 192 25.48 3.39 4.92
CA GLU A 192 25.10 4.27 3.79
C GLU A 192 24.41 5.55 4.28
N PHE A 193 23.48 5.42 5.23
CA PHE A 193 22.80 6.57 5.81
C PHE A 193 23.76 7.55 6.50
N ARG A 194 24.73 7.03 7.26
CA ARG A 194 25.75 7.87 7.91
C ARG A 194 26.67 8.57 6.90
N ALA A 195 26.95 7.93 5.78
CA ALA A 195 27.82 8.47 4.74
C ALA A 195 27.12 9.51 3.86
N THR A 196 25.83 9.34 3.55
CA THR A 196 25.13 10.14 2.52
C THR A 196 23.96 10.96 3.06
N GLY A 197 23.46 10.65 4.26
CA GLY A 197 22.21 11.20 4.80
C GLY A 197 20.95 10.71 4.06
N GLN A 198 21.09 9.77 3.12
CA GLN A 198 19.99 9.24 2.35
C GLN A 198 19.30 8.08 3.10
N ARG A 199 17.98 8.09 3.13
CA ARG A 199 17.18 7.01 3.72
C ARG A 199 16.88 5.89 2.74
N TRP A 200 16.93 6.21 1.44
CA TRP A 200 16.70 5.28 0.35
C TRP A 200 17.91 5.20 -0.57
N VAL A 201 18.19 4.01 -1.05
CA VAL A 201 19.06 3.79 -2.20
C VAL A 201 18.17 3.56 -3.41
N ARG A 202 18.41 4.31 -4.47
CA ARG A 202 17.65 4.33 -5.71
C ARG A 202 18.54 3.80 -6.83
N ILE A 203 18.09 2.75 -7.51
CA ILE A 203 18.83 2.11 -8.61
C ILE A 203 17.96 2.27 -9.86
N PRO A 204 18.47 2.89 -10.95
CA PRO A 204 17.72 3.01 -12.18
C PRO A 204 17.50 1.63 -12.81
N LEU A 205 16.32 1.37 -13.33
CA LEU A 205 15.97 0.13 -14.03
C LEU A 205 15.80 0.39 -15.53
N ALA A 206 14.70 1.06 -15.90
CA ALA A 206 14.35 1.28 -17.29
C ALA A 206 13.54 2.57 -17.44
N GLU A 207 13.54 3.10 -18.64
CA GLU A 207 12.56 4.07 -19.07
C GLU A 207 11.23 3.35 -19.29
N SER A 208 10.20 3.79 -18.60
CA SER A 208 8.87 3.15 -18.63
C SER A 208 7.95 3.82 -19.65
N ILE A 209 8.04 5.13 -19.75
CA ILE A 209 7.37 5.95 -20.78
C ILE A 209 8.43 6.91 -21.34
N PRO A 210 8.67 6.87 -22.65
CA PRO A 210 9.58 7.80 -23.33
C PRO A 210 9.09 9.25 -23.22
N PRO A 211 9.93 10.24 -23.52
CA PRO A 211 9.53 11.62 -23.54
C PRO A 211 8.29 11.87 -24.40
N LEU A 212 7.27 12.48 -23.79
CA LEU A 212 6.01 12.88 -24.41
C LEU A 212 5.93 14.40 -24.39
N SER A 213 5.41 14.99 -25.47
CA SER A 213 5.05 16.41 -25.57
C SER A 213 3.59 16.57 -26.00
N LEU A 214 3.05 17.74 -25.81
CA LEU A 214 1.76 18.06 -26.42
C LEU A 214 1.93 18.22 -27.95
N PRO A 215 0.90 17.86 -28.73
CA PRO A 215 0.93 18.19 -30.14
C PRO A 215 1.07 19.71 -30.34
N PRO A 216 1.72 20.16 -31.41
CA PRO A 216 1.79 21.58 -31.70
C PRO A 216 0.36 22.16 -31.76
N GLU A 217 0.18 23.32 -31.14
CA GLU A 217 -1.09 24.05 -31.24
C GLU A 217 -1.21 24.57 -32.69
N ASP A 218 -2.24 24.08 -33.45
CA ASP A 218 -2.55 24.52 -34.81
C ASP A 218 -3.07 25.98 -34.84
#